data_ba428eb2b2141e45ef872b7e3643ba67
#
_entry.id   ba428eb2b2141e45ef872b7e3643ba67
#
_cell.length_a   1.000
_cell.length_b   1.000
_cell.length_c   1.000
_cell.angle_alpha   90.00
_cell.angle_beta   90.00
_cell.angle_gamma   90.00
#
_symmetry.space_group_name_H-M   'P 1'
#
loop_
_entity.id
_entity.type
_entity.pdbx_description
1 polymer ?
#
loop_
_entity_poly.entity_id
_entity_poly.type
_entity_poly.pdbx_seq_one_letter_code
_entity_poly.pdbx_strand_id
1 'polypeptide(L)'
;MTNKIVAIQGDIPSKLNPETDTSIFLANEIQNKRYKIFYYEPKNLSIINSKVVAKGCFITINYHKKKFYKILKKKSLELVKSKFILIRQNPPFNLEYISTTYILDLIKTKVKIINDPTSIRSISEKLYSSRFQKYMPNTIFTQNINEIKAFFKKNKKVILKPIHGYSGNDIHLLTRFKSNLIKRFVKKNGHIMCQKFLPKISNGDKRVFVINGKLFGVISRIPKKGSFLSNMSKGAKVINTKLTKVERQISNLIAKDLKKENIFFAGIDFIDQKLNGDINVTSPTGIKTYYDLSGKNLAKTFWKELKA
;
A
#
# COMPACT_ATOMS: atom_id res chain seq x y z
N MET A 1 30.02 -0.17 -16.43
CA MET A 1 29.69 -0.55 -15.02
C MET A 1 28.22 -0.23 -14.77
N THR A 2 27.40 -1.23 -14.54
CA THR A 2 25.97 -1.01 -14.23
C THR A 2 25.85 -0.25 -12.92
N ASN A 3 25.21 0.91 -12.96
CA ASN A 3 25.00 1.76 -11.78
C ASN A 3 24.14 1.00 -10.73
N LYS A 4 24.78 0.47 -9.69
CA LYS A 4 24.10 -0.21 -8.58
C LYS A 4 23.49 0.82 -7.61
N ILE A 5 22.53 1.62 -8.11
CA ILE A 5 21.79 2.60 -7.31
C ILE A 5 20.31 2.18 -7.26
N VAL A 6 19.74 2.14 -6.07
CA VAL A 6 18.31 2.10 -5.83
C VAL A 6 17.87 3.46 -5.31
N ALA A 7 17.02 4.15 -6.06
CA ALA A 7 16.41 5.38 -5.61
C ALA A 7 15.07 5.07 -4.91
N ILE A 8 14.84 5.65 -3.75
CA ILE A 8 13.60 5.47 -2.98
C ILE A 8 12.93 6.83 -2.82
N GLN A 9 11.75 6.97 -3.43
CA GLN A 9 10.85 8.09 -3.21
C GLN A 9 9.99 7.78 -1.99
N GLY A 10 10.17 8.50 -0.90
CA GLY A 10 9.45 8.21 0.34
C GLY A 10 9.42 9.40 1.30
N ASP A 11 8.81 9.19 2.46
CA ASP A 11 8.75 10.19 3.52
C ASP A 11 10.13 10.34 4.19
N ILE A 12 10.32 11.42 4.94
CA ILE A 12 11.58 11.68 5.64
C ILE A 12 11.98 10.47 6.50
N PRO A 13 13.19 9.90 6.33
CA PRO A 13 13.59 8.70 7.07
C PRO A 13 13.47 8.83 8.60
N SER A 14 13.68 10.04 9.15
CA SER A 14 13.54 10.29 10.60
C SER A 14 12.11 10.09 11.14
N LYS A 15 11.09 10.10 10.29
CA LYS A 15 9.68 9.86 10.64
C LYS A 15 9.26 8.40 10.50
N LEU A 16 10.12 7.55 9.96
CA LEU A 16 9.83 6.13 9.73
C LEU A 16 10.17 5.32 10.98
N ASN A 17 9.38 4.28 11.24
CA ASN A 17 9.68 3.30 12.28
C ASN A 17 10.43 2.10 11.67
N PRO A 18 11.72 1.90 11.97
CA PRO A 18 12.51 0.82 11.39
C PRO A 18 12.00 -0.59 11.73
N GLU A 19 11.25 -0.75 12.83
CA GLU A 19 10.71 -2.04 13.24
C GLU A 19 9.51 -2.49 12.38
N THR A 20 8.84 -1.55 11.71
CA THR A 20 7.62 -1.87 10.94
C THR A 20 7.67 -1.40 9.50
N ASP A 21 8.57 -0.47 9.16
CA ASP A 21 8.60 0.14 7.83
C ASP A 21 9.17 -0.81 6.77
N THR A 22 8.38 -1.03 5.75
CA THR A 22 8.73 -1.89 4.61
C THR A 22 9.84 -1.29 3.75
N SER A 23 9.89 0.03 3.59
CA SER A 23 10.89 0.69 2.73
C SER A 23 12.29 0.57 3.32
N ILE A 24 12.39 0.72 4.65
CA ILE A 24 13.63 0.52 5.41
C ILE A 24 14.09 -0.93 5.29
N PHE A 25 13.17 -1.89 5.44
CA PHE A 25 13.48 -3.31 5.35
C PHE A 25 13.95 -3.73 3.95
N LEU A 26 13.29 -3.23 2.88
CA LEU A 26 13.72 -3.43 1.50
C LEU A 26 15.10 -2.81 1.22
N ALA A 27 15.34 -1.59 1.70
CA ALA A 27 16.59 -0.88 1.50
C ALA A 27 17.76 -1.56 2.22
N ASN A 28 17.57 -2.01 3.45
CA ASN A 28 18.60 -2.76 4.19
C ASN A 28 18.99 -4.05 3.46
N GLU A 29 18.02 -4.78 2.92
CA GLU A 29 18.28 -6.05 2.22
C GLU A 29 19.07 -5.83 0.91
N ILE A 30 18.72 -4.82 0.10
CA ILE A 30 19.43 -4.58 -1.17
C ILE A 30 20.82 -3.99 -0.96
N GLN A 31 21.03 -3.26 0.12
CA GLN A 31 22.34 -2.75 0.51
C GLN A 31 23.34 -3.90 0.70
N ASN A 32 22.90 -5.05 1.25
CA ASN A 32 23.71 -6.26 1.39
C ASN A 32 24.18 -6.83 0.04
N LYS A 33 23.51 -6.49 -1.06
CA LYS A 33 23.92 -6.82 -2.43
C LYS A 33 24.81 -5.73 -3.07
N ARG A 34 25.40 -4.84 -2.26
CA ARG A 34 26.29 -3.75 -2.65
C ARG A 34 25.61 -2.68 -3.52
N TYR A 35 24.27 -2.49 -3.40
CA TYR A 35 23.60 -1.34 -4.00
C TYR A 35 23.72 -0.13 -3.09
N LYS A 36 23.92 1.05 -3.69
CA LYS A 36 23.85 2.35 -3.02
C LYS A 36 22.38 2.79 -2.93
N ILE A 37 21.95 3.25 -1.76
CA ILE A 37 20.61 3.77 -1.55
C ILE A 37 20.64 5.27 -1.71
N PHE A 38 19.87 5.79 -2.68
CA PHE A 38 19.58 7.20 -2.84
C PHE A 38 18.14 7.46 -2.37
N TYR A 39 17.98 8.29 -1.35
CA TYR A 39 16.69 8.56 -0.74
C TYR A 39 16.27 10.01 -0.98
N TYR A 40 15.03 10.24 -1.41
CA TYR A 40 14.49 11.57 -1.65
C TYR A 40 12.99 11.65 -1.33
N GLU A 41 12.52 12.85 -0.94
CA GLU A 41 11.11 13.14 -0.73
C GLU A 41 10.43 13.53 -2.06
N PRO A 42 9.12 13.22 -2.24
CA PRO A 42 8.38 13.56 -3.46
C PRO A 42 8.52 15.02 -3.90
N LYS A 43 8.45 15.97 -2.95
CA LYS A 43 8.59 17.42 -3.22
C LYS A 43 9.95 17.83 -3.81
N ASN A 44 10.95 16.97 -3.74
CA ASN A 44 12.30 17.20 -4.26
C ASN A 44 12.52 16.59 -5.66
N LEU A 45 11.45 16.05 -6.27
CA LEU A 45 11.43 15.54 -7.64
C LEU A 45 11.16 16.70 -8.60
N SER A 46 11.93 16.81 -9.69
CA SER A 46 11.84 17.90 -10.65
C SER A 46 12.16 17.43 -12.07
N ILE A 47 11.65 18.17 -13.04
CA ILE A 47 12.10 18.11 -14.44
C ILE A 47 12.97 19.33 -14.69
N ILE A 48 14.24 19.14 -14.99
CA ILE A 48 15.20 20.23 -15.28
C ILE A 48 15.90 19.92 -16.59
N ASN A 49 15.80 20.80 -17.57
CA ASN A 49 16.38 20.61 -18.91
C ASN A 49 16.04 19.22 -19.49
N SER A 50 14.75 18.85 -19.50
CA SER A 50 14.20 17.58 -19.97
C SER A 50 14.73 16.33 -19.24
N LYS A 51 15.38 16.50 -18.09
CA LYS A 51 15.87 15.41 -17.24
C LYS A 51 15.05 15.31 -15.97
N VAL A 52 14.69 14.09 -15.58
CA VAL A 52 14.04 13.83 -14.29
C VAL A 52 15.13 13.70 -13.22
N VAL A 53 15.12 14.66 -12.30
CA VAL A 53 16.16 14.84 -11.28
C VAL A 53 15.52 14.89 -9.90
N ALA A 54 16.15 14.27 -8.92
CA ALA A 54 15.75 14.39 -7.52
C ALA A 54 16.89 14.96 -6.67
N LYS A 55 16.56 15.92 -5.78
CA LYS A 55 17.45 16.34 -4.70
C LYS A 55 17.24 15.41 -3.51
N GLY A 56 18.30 14.77 -3.04
CA GLY A 56 18.21 13.78 -1.98
C GLY A 56 19.55 13.47 -1.35
N CYS A 57 19.65 12.30 -0.74
CA CYS A 57 20.89 11.88 -0.10
C CYS A 57 21.18 10.40 -0.32
N PHE A 58 22.46 10.07 -0.47
CA PHE A 58 22.93 8.71 -0.29
C PHE A 58 22.92 8.39 1.21
N ILE A 59 22.34 7.25 1.56
CA ILE A 59 22.24 6.80 2.94
C ILE A 59 22.69 5.36 3.08
N THR A 60 23.12 4.99 4.29
CA THR A 60 23.21 3.59 4.73
C THR A 60 22.12 3.32 5.74
N ILE A 61 21.63 2.09 5.76
CA ILE A 61 20.55 1.65 6.64
C ILE A 61 21.03 0.46 7.46
N ASN A 62 20.69 0.47 8.76
CA ASN A 62 20.83 -0.66 9.65
C ASN A 62 19.64 -0.64 10.62
N TYR A 63 18.59 -1.39 10.30
CA TYR A 63 17.34 -1.38 11.06
C TYR A 63 17.47 -1.99 12.48
N HIS A 64 18.60 -2.64 12.81
CA HIS A 64 18.87 -3.14 14.17
C HIS A 64 19.36 -2.03 15.14
N LYS A 65 19.70 -0.85 14.62
CA LYS A 65 20.20 0.26 15.43
C LYS A 65 19.09 1.27 15.71
N LYS A 66 19.08 1.88 16.91
CA LYS A 66 18.18 2.98 17.25
C LYS A 66 18.28 4.13 16.24
N LYS A 67 19.52 4.55 15.88
CA LYS A 67 19.79 5.44 14.75
C LYS A 67 19.99 4.58 13.50
N PHE A 68 18.89 4.16 12.89
CA PHE A 68 18.85 3.15 11.83
C PHE A 68 19.37 3.60 10.47
N TYR A 69 19.63 4.89 10.25
CA TYR A 69 20.20 5.40 9.01
C TYR A 69 21.33 6.41 9.26
N LYS A 70 22.24 6.51 8.30
CA LYS A 70 23.31 7.51 8.26
C LYS A 70 23.31 8.17 6.88
N ILE A 71 23.29 9.49 6.85
CA ILE A 71 23.47 10.27 5.63
C ILE A 71 24.97 10.24 5.27
N LEU A 72 25.29 9.82 4.05
CA LEU A 72 26.66 9.79 3.52
C LEU A 72 26.96 11.07 2.72
N LYS A 73 26.03 11.41 1.80
CA LYS A 73 26.22 12.56 0.90
C LYS A 73 24.88 13.08 0.41
N LYS A 74 24.66 14.39 0.51
CA LYS A 74 23.55 15.08 -0.17
C LYS A 74 23.94 15.32 -1.63
N LYS A 75 23.02 15.08 -2.55
CA LYS A 75 23.28 15.21 -4.00
C LYS A 75 21.99 15.43 -4.77
N SER A 76 22.11 16.08 -5.93
CA SER A 76 21.12 16.00 -7.01
C SER A 76 21.46 14.80 -7.90
N LEU A 77 20.51 13.92 -8.18
CA LEU A 77 20.68 12.72 -8.99
C LEU A 77 19.70 12.73 -10.15
N GLU A 78 20.19 12.57 -11.36
CA GLU A 78 19.39 12.25 -12.54
C GLU A 78 18.91 10.79 -12.39
N LEU A 79 17.59 10.59 -12.27
CA LEU A 79 17.04 9.31 -11.80
C LEU A 79 17.22 8.15 -12.79
N VAL A 80 17.42 8.41 -14.08
CA VAL A 80 17.77 7.37 -15.07
C VAL A 80 19.12 6.70 -14.78
N LYS A 81 19.96 7.29 -13.92
CA LYS A 81 21.20 6.67 -13.44
C LYS A 81 20.98 5.60 -12.39
N SER A 82 19.74 5.45 -11.89
CA SER A 82 19.37 4.39 -10.96
C SER A 82 19.08 3.09 -11.71
N LYS A 83 19.35 1.94 -11.09
CA LYS A 83 18.92 0.64 -11.60
C LYS A 83 17.44 0.40 -11.33
N PHE A 84 16.99 0.83 -10.14
CA PHE A 84 15.60 0.71 -9.69
C PHE A 84 15.16 2.01 -9.00
N ILE A 85 13.88 2.33 -9.15
CA ILE A 85 13.20 3.38 -8.38
C ILE A 85 12.03 2.72 -7.65
N LEU A 86 11.96 2.91 -6.33
CA LEU A 86 10.83 2.49 -5.52
C LEU A 86 9.95 3.69 -5.18
N ILE A 87 8.68 3.65 -5.56
CA ILE A 87 7.67 4.61 -5.10
C ILE A 87 7.16 4.10 -3.75
N ARG A 88 7.58 4.75 -2.67
CA ARG A 88 7.30 4.34 -1.30
C ARG A 88 6.75 5.47 -0.43
N GLN A 89 6.39 6.60 -1.04
CA GLN A 89 5.70 7.67 -0.34
C GLN A 89 4.35 7.17 0.21
N ASN A 90 4.00 7.60 1.41
CA ASN A 90 2.71 7.30 1.98
C ASN A 90 1.59 8.11 1.30
N PRO A 91 0.35 7.62 1.28
CA PRO A 91 -0.80 8.47 0.94
C PRO A 91 -0.85 9.72 1.83
N PRO A 92 -1.56 10.79 1.42
CA PRO A 92 -2.78 10.75 0.61
C PRO A 92 -2.52 10.61 -0.90
N PHE A 93 -3.39 9.85 -1.57
CA PHE A 93 -3.41 9.75 -3.03
C PHE A 93 -4.19 10.96 -3.58
N ASN A 94 -3.49 12.06 -3.76
CA ASN A 94 -3.99 13.36 -4.18
C ASN A 94 -3.28 13.82 -5.47
N LEU A 95 -3.56 15.05 -5.94
CA LEU A 95 -2.93 15.59 -7.14
C LEU A 95 -1.41 15.69 -7.04
N GLU A 96 -0.87 15.96 -5.86
CA GLU A 96 0.58 15.98 -5.62
C GLU A 96 1.18 14.58 -5.84
N TYR A 97 0.56 13.54 -5.25
CA TYR A 97 0.97 12.16 -5.48
C TYR A 97 0.91 11.80 -6.98
N ILE A 98 -0.21 12.12 -7.64
CA ILE A 98 -0.41 11.88 -9.08
C ILE A 98 0.65 12.60 -9.91
N SER A 99 0.97 13.86 -9.60
CA SER A 99 1.97 14.66 -10.31
C SER A 99 3.36 14.00 -10.26
N THR A 100 3.78 13.46 -9.12
CA THR A 100 5.06 12.74 -9.04
C THR A 100 5.08 11.49 -9.90
N THR A 101 3.96 10.80 -10.06
CA THR A 101 3.87 9.62 -10.93
C THR A 101 3.94 10.00 -12.41
N TYR A 102 3.37 11.14 -12.84
CA TYR A 102 3.54 11.67 -14.20
C TYR A 102 5.00 12.00 -14.51
N ILE A 103 5.70 12.63 -13.56
CA ILE A 103 7.14 12.91 -13.73
C ILE A 103 7.95 11.62 -13.90
N LEU A 104 7.67 10.62 -13.09
CA LEU A 104 8.36 9.32 -13.17
C LEU A 104 8.03 8.54 -14.45
N ASP A 105 6.83 8.70 -15.02
CA ASP A 105 6.47 8.10 -16.29
C ASP A 105 7.41 8.47 -17.43
N LEU A 106 7.97 9.68 -17.43
CA LEU A 106 8.90 10.15 -18.47
C LEU A 106 10.16 9.29 -18.60
N ILE A 107 10.47 8.51 -17.57
CA ILE A 107 11.68 7.70 -17.52
C ILE A 107 11.43 6.20 -17.32
N LYS A 108 10.18 5.73 -17.23
CA LYS A 108 9.88 4.33 -16.91
C LYS A 108 10.35 3.31 -17.96
N THR A 109 10.59 3.75 -19.20
CA THR A 109 11.19 2.92 -20.25
C THR A 109 12.70 2.77 -20.10
N LYS A 110 13.36 3.71 -19.39
CA LYS A 110 14.81 3.78 -19.19
C LYS A 110 15.26 3.19 -17.85
N VAL A 111 14.38 3.15 -16.86
CA VAL A 111 14.66 2.65 -15.51
C VAL A 111 13.47 1.89 -14.94
N LYS A 112 13.73 0.77 -14.27
CA LYS A 112 12.65 -0.03 -13.66
C LYS A 112 12.10 0.67 -12.42
N ILE A 113 10.81 1.04 -12.46
CA ILE A 113 10.09 1.71 -11.36
C ILE A 113 9.09 0.74 -10.73
N ILE A 114 8.99 0.69 -9.42
CA ILE A 114 8.14 -0.20 -8.66
C ILE A 114 7.24 0.59 -7.69
N ASN A 115 5.90 0.48 -7.77
CA ASN A 115 5.17 -0.12 -8.88
C ASN A 115 5.21 0.82 -10.10
N ASP A 116 4.75 0.33 -11.26
CA ASP A 116 4.66 1.16 -12.46
C ASP A 116 3.83 2.43 -12.17
N PRO A 117 4.34 3.64 -12.50
CA PRO A 117 3.67 4.88 -12.12
C PRO A 117 2.32 5.09 -12.83
N THR A 118 2.15 4.63 -14.08
CA THR A 118 0.85 4.65 -14.78
C THR A 118 -0.14 3.75 -14.07
N SER A 119 0.28 2.55 -13.69
CA SER A 119 -0.57 1.56 -13.03
C SER A 119 -1.02 2.02 -11.65
N ILE A 120 -0.15 2.68 -10.88
CA ILE A 120 -0.54 3.28 -9.59
C ILE A 120 -1.65 4.32 -9.78
N ARG A 121 -1.58 5.15 -10.82
CA ARG A 121 -2.63 6.15 -11.11
C ARG A 121 -3.94 5.51 -11.54
N SER A 122 -3.86 4.44 -12.33
CA SER A 122 -5.03 3.78 -12.93
C SER A 122 -5.76 2.85 -11.95
N ILE A 123 -5.08 2.40 -10.89
CA ILE A 123 -5.62 1.48 -9.89
C ILE A 123 -5.96 2.23 -8.61
N SER A 124 -7.22 2.63 -8.46
CA SER A 124 -7.73 3.07 -7.15
C SER A 124 -7.91 1.85 -6.25
N GLU A 125 -7.18 1.79 -5.14
CA GLU A 125 -7.08 0.63 -4.23
C GLU A 125 -8.44 0.03 -3.83
N LYS A 126 -9.48 0.88 -3.68
CA LYS A 126 -10.84 0.44 -3.33
C LYS A 126 -11.73 0.21 -4.55
N LEU A 127 -11.74 1.14 -5.53
CA LEU A 127 -12.57 0.95 -6.72
C LEU A 127 -12.12 -0.24 -7.56
N TYR A 128 -10.83 -0.51 -7.64
CA TYR A 128 -10.32 -1.68 -8.35
C TYR A 128 -10.86 -3.00 -7.78
N SER A 129 -11.16 -3.04 -6.48
CA SER A 129 -11.77 -4.22 -5.86
C SER A 129 -13.16 -4.55 -6.43
N SER A 130 -13.86 -3.59 -7.06
CA SER A 130 -15.17 -3.82 -7.70
C SER A 130 -15.11 -4.86 -8.84
N ARG A 131 -13.95 -5.05 -9.47
CA ARG A 131 -13.72 -6.12 -10.45
C ARG A 131 -13.88 -7.52 -9.84
N PHE A 132 -13.77 -7.62 -8.51
CA PHE A 132 -13.87 -8.84 -7.73
C PHE A 132 -15.06 -8.83 -6.77
N GLN A 133 -16.11 -8.04 -7.07
CA GLN A 133 -17.23 -7.77 -6.19
C GLN A 133 -17.95 -9.03 -5.71
N LYS A 134 -17.99 -10.11 -6.51
CA LYS A 134 -18.57 -11.41 -6.11
C LYS A 134 -17.89 -12.05 -4.89
N TYR A 135 -16.66 -11.66 -4.60
CA TYR A 135 -15.89 -12.14 -3.44
C TYR A 135 -15.95 -11.19 -2.25
N MET A 136 -16.58 -10.02 -2.42
CA MET A 136 -16.76 -9.02 -1.38
C MET A 136 -18.04 -9.28 -0.57
N PRO A 137 -18.19 -8.73 0.65
CA PRO A 137 -19.52 -8.57 1.23
C PRO A 137 -20.34 -7.63 0.36
N ASN A 138 -21.67 -7.58 0.58
CA ASN A 138 -22.50 -6.62 -0.14
C ASN A 138 -21.85 -5.23 -0.10
N THR A 139 -21.62 -4.64 -1.27
CA THR A 139 -20.90 -3.37 -1.41
C THR A 139 -21.50 -2.54 -2.54
N ILE A 140 -21.62 -1.25 -2.34
CA ILE A 140 -21.91 -0.27 -3.38
C ILE A 140 -20.86 0.84 -3.36
N PHE A 141 -20.63 1.44 -4.53
CA PHE A 141 -19.79 2.61 -4.70
C PHE A 141 -20.67 3.72 -5.24
N THR A 142 -20.94 4.75 -4.45
CA THR A 142 -21.88 5.81 -4.82
C THR A 142 -21.65 7.09 -4.04
N GLN A 143 -22.18 8.19 -4.53
CA GLN A 143 -22.36 9.44 -3.79
C GLN A 143 -23.84 9.79 -3.60
N ASN A 144 -24.74 8.93 -4.12
CA ASN A 144 -26.18 9.15 -4.03
C ASN A 144 -26.69 8.71 -2.65
N ILE A 145 -27.21 9.66 -1.89
CA ILE A 145 -27.69 9.44 -0.51
C ILE A 145 -28.89 8.50 -0.44
N ASN A 146 -29.76 8.52 -1.46
CA ASN A 146 -30.92 7.63 -1.52
C ASN A 146 -30.50 6.16 -1.71
N GLU A 147 -29.47 5.90 -2.52
CA GLU A 147 -28.88 4.58 -2.69
C GLU A 147 -28.23 4.11 -1.39
N ILE A 148 -27.50 4.99 -0.70
CA ILE A 148 -26.91 4.67 0.62
C ILE A 148 -28.03 4.35 1.62
N LYS A 149 -29.14 5.10 1.61
CA LYS A 149 -30.31 4.85 2.48
C LYS A 149 -30.95 3.49 2.19
N ALA A 150 -31.17 3.16 0.93
CA ALA A 150 -31.71 1.86 0.51
C ALA A 150 -30.77 0.71 0.90
N PHE A 151 -29.46 0.88 0.66
CA PHE A 151 -28.45 -0.10 1.05
C PHE A 151 -28.39 -0.32 2.56
N PHE A 152 -28.48 0.75 3.37
CA PHE A 152 -28.54 0.68 4.82
C PHE A 152 -29.79 -0.07 5.30
N LYS A 153 -30.97 0.24 4.73
CA LYS A 153 -32.21 -0.48 5.07
C LYS A 153 -32.07 -1.99 4.88
N LYS A 154 -31.42 -2.42 3.78
CA LYS A 154 -31.20 -3.84 3.46
C LYS A 154 -30.19 -4.52 4.40
N ASN A 155 -29.08 -3.83 4.73
CA ASN A 155 -27.94 -4.45 5.42
C ASN A 155 -27.89 -4.15 6.93
N LYS A 156 -28.66 -3.18 7.46
CA LYS A 156 -28.79 -2.76 8.87
C LYS A 156 -27.51 -2.20 9.51
N LYS A 157 -26.36 -2.85 9.29
CA LYS A 157 -25.03 -2.37 9.74
C LYS A 157 -24.10 -2.24 8.54
N VAL A 158 -23.59 -1.05 8.30
CA VAL A 158 -22.73 -0.77 7.16
C VAL A 158 -21.50 0.06 7.56
N ILE A 159 -20.43 -0.12 6.79
CA ILE A 159 -19.21 0.68 6.89
C ILE A 159 -19.19 1.66 5.72
N LEU A 160 -18.93 2.94 6.00
CA LEU A 160 -18.60 3.94 4.99
C LEU A 160 -17.07 4.09 4.94
N LYS A 161 -16.49 4.00 3.75
CA LYS A 161 -15.06 4.19 3.52
C LYS A 161 -14.86 5.23 2.41
N PRO A 162 -13.99 6.25 2.58
CA PRO A 162 -13.61 7.12 1.48
C PRO A 162 -12.82 6.31 0.45
N ILE A 163 -13.06 6.52 -0.85
CA ILE A 163 -12.38 5.75 -1.91
C ILE A 163 -10.87 5.94 -1.85
N HIS A 164 -10.41 7.18 -1.64
CA HIS A 164 -9.00 7.53 -1.54
C HIS A 164 -8.47 7.56 -0.10
N GLY A 165 -9.23 7.00 0.86
CA GLY A 165 -8.81 6.90 2.25
C GLY A 165 -7.76 5.80 2.47
N TYR A 166 -6.90 6.00 3.48
CA TYR A 166 -5.79 5.12 3.83
C TYR A 166 -5.66 4.95 5.35
N SER A 167 -4.93 3.94 5.79
CA SER A 167 -4.62 3.68 7.21
C SER A 167 -5.83 3.63 8.15
N GLY A 168 -7.02 3.29 7.64
CA GLY A 168 -8.24 3.25 8.43
C GLY A 168 -8.80 4.62 8.84
N ASN A 169 -8.29 5.71 8.23
CA ASN A 169 -8.78 7.05 8.51
C ASN A 169 -10.15 7.27 7.87
N ASP A 170 -10.99 8.01 8.59
CA ASP A 170 -12.32 8.43 8.12
C ASP A 170 -13.24 7.24 7.74
N ILE A 171 -13.14 6.12 8.49
CA ILE A 171 -14.04 4.98 8.33
C ILE A 171 -15.15 5.07 9.37
N HIS A 172 -16.42 5.02 8.95
CA HIS A 172 -17.58 5.15 9.82
C HIS A 172 -18.42 3.89 9.83
N LEU A 173 -18.69 3.35 11.02
CA LEU A 173 -19.68 2.31 11.23
C LEU A 173 -21.06 2.95 11.46
N LEU A 174 -22.03 2.60 10.64
CA LEU A 174 -23.42 3.00 10.81
C LEU A 174 -24.23 1.82 11.36
N THR A 175 -24.76 1.99 12.56
CA THR A 175 -25.74 1.09 13.20
C THR A 175 -27.15 1.66 13.12
N ARG A 176 -27.27 2.95 12.82
CA ARG A 176 -28.50 3.69 12.50
C ARG A 176 -28.23 4.66 11.37
N PHE A 177 -29.26 4.97 10.58
CA PHE A 177 -29.12 5.91 9.49
C PHE A 177 -28.94 7.35 10.02
N LYS A 178 -27.82 7.98 9.67
CA LYS A 178 -27.45 9.34 10.10
C LYS A 178 -27.31 10.25 8.90
N SER A 179 -28.43 10.81 8.41
CA SER A 179 -28.48 11.59 7.17
C SER A 179 -27.43 12.71 7.12
N ASN A 180 -27.33 13.55 8.18
CA ASN A 180 -26.40 14.67 8.21
C ASN A 180 -24.91 14.24 8.20
N LEU A 181 -24.58 13.11 8.85
CA LEU A 181 -23.23 12.55 8.79
C LEU A 181 -22.93 12.11 7.37
N ILE A 182 -23.85 11.37 6.74
CA ILE A 182 -23.68 10.84 5.38
C ILE A 182 -23.55 11.98 4.36
N LYS A 183 -24.40 13.03 4.45
CA LYS A 183 -24.30 14.23 3.59
C LYS A 183 -22.93 14.88 3.70
N ARG A 184 -22.44 15.13 4.90
CA ARG A 184 -21.11 15.72 5.14
C ARG A 184 -19.99 14.80 4.62
N PHE A 185 -20.11 13.51 4.85
CA PHE A 185 -19.13 12.51 4.41
C PHE A 185 -19.03 12.44 2.88
N VAL A 186 -20.17 12.41 2.18
CA VAL A 186 -20.23 12.45 0.71
C VAL A 186 -19.73 13.79 0.17
N LYS A 187 -20.13 14.92 0.76
CA LYS A 187 -19.63 16.26 0.35
C LYS A 187 -18.10 16.34 0.43
N LYS A 188 -17.51 15.74 1.46
CA LYS A 188 -16.05 15.74 1.66
C LYS A 188 -15.31 14.82 0.68
N ASN A 189 -15.87 13.63 0.41
CA ASN A 189 -15.15 12.53 -0.23
C ASN A 189 -15.60 12.23 -1.67
N GLY A 190 -16.70 12.82 -2.15
CA GLY A 190 -17.35 12.45 -3.41
C GLY A 190 -17.93 11.03 -3.37
N HIS A 191 -17.58 10.19 -4.32
CA HIS A 191 -17.95 8.77 -4.30
C HIS A 191 -17.31 8.07 -3.11
N ILE A 192 -18.08 7.22 -2.45
CA ILE A 192 -17.67 6.44 -1.30
C ILE A 192 -17.95 4.96 -1.52
N MET A 193 -17.24 4.11 -0.81
CA MET A 193 -17.59 2.70 -0.65
C MET A 193 -18.52 2.57 0.55
N CYS A 194 -19.72 2.05 0.33
CA CYS A 194 -20.65 1.65 1.39
C CYS A 194 -20.76 0.12 1.38
N GLN A 195 -20.37 -0.53 2.48
CA GLN A 195 -20.17 -1.98 2.54
C GLN A 195 -20.86 -2.56 3.76
N LYS A 196 -21.47 -3.75 3.62
CA LYS A 196 -22.04 -4.50 4.75
C LYS A 196 -20.95 -4.75 5.80
N PHE A 197 -21.23 -4.41 7.05
CA PHE A 197 -20.33 -4.68 8.16
C PHE A 197 -20.12 -6.19 8.38
N LEU A 198 -18.87 -6.58 8.56
CA LEU A 198 -18.48 -7.96 8.87
C LEU A 198 -18.10 -8.06 10.37
N PRO A 199 -18.94 -8.63 11.25
CA PRO A 199 -18.66 -8.71 12.68
C PRO A 199 -17.37 -9.46 13.01
N LYS A 200 -17.01 -10.45 12.20
CA LYS A 200 -15.79 -11.25 12.39
C LYS A 200 -14.48 -10.47 12.22
N ILE A 201 -14.55 -9.15 11.91
CA ILE A 201 -13.38 -8.27 12.01
C ILE A 201 -12.75 -8.29 13.42
N SER A 202 -13.54 -8.58 14.46
CA SER A 202 -13.01 -8.78 15.82
C SER A 202 -11.95 -9.87 15.91
N ASN A 203 -12.00 -10.87 15.02
CA ASN A 203 -11.00 -11.94 14.91
C ASN A 203 -9.80 -11.54 14.03
N GLY A 204 -9.81 -10.32 13.52
CA GLY A 204 -8.79 -9.76 12.66
C GLY A 204 -9.14 -9.75 11.18
N ASP A 205 -8.37 -8.98 10.43
CA ASP A 205 -8.28 -9.06 8.98
C ASP A 205 -6.95 -9.72 8.57
N LYS A 206 -6.92 -10.31 7.40
CA LYS A 206 -5.69 -10.91 6.86
C LYS A 206 -5.15 -10.03 5.75
N ARG A 207 -3.84 -9.72 5.80
CA ARG A 207 -3.10 -9.10 4.71
C ARG A 207 -2.24 -10.12 4.00
N VAL A 208 -2.52 -10.35 2.73
CA VAL A 208 -1.75 -11.24 1.85
C VAL A 208 -0.73 -10.40 1.08
N PHE A 209 0.53 -10.85 1.05
CA PHE A 209 1.58 -10.20 0.28
C PHE A 209 1.71 -10.82 -1.10
N VAL A 210 1.57 -9.98 -2.13
CA VAL A 210 1.74 -10.32 -3.53
C VAL A 210 3.01 -9.67 -4.06
N ILE A 211 3.89 -10.46 -4.68
CA ILE A 211 5.11 -9.99 -5.35
C ILE A 211 5.15 -10.65 -6.73
N ASN A 212 5.28 -9.84 -7.77
CA ASN A 212 5.36 -10.31 -9.18
C ASN A 212 4.22 -11.29 -9.56
N GLY A 213 3.00 -11.01 -9.09
CA GLY A 213 1.83 -11.85 -9.38
C GLY A 213 1.78 -13.19 -8.65
N LYS A 214 2.59 -13.38 -7.59
CA LYS A 214 2.64 -14.60 -6.77
C LYS A 214 2.39 -14.27 -5.29
N LEU A 215 1.82 -15.23 -4.55
CA LEU A 215 1.58 -15.09 -3.11
C LEU A 215 2.77 -15.59 -2.32
N PHE A 216 3.27 -14.79 -1.36
CA PHE A 216 4.46 -15.16 -0.59
C PHE A 216 4.25 -15.21 0.92
N GLY A 217 3.27 -14.52 1.45
CA GLY A 217 3.02 -14.51 2.89
C GLY A 217 1.68 -13.92 3.26
N VAL A 218 1.28 -14.11 4.51
CA VAL A 218 0.05 -13.56 5.07
C VAL A 218 0.24 -13.30 6.57
N ILE A 219 -0.31 -12.18 7.04
CA ILE A 219 -0.43 -11.84 8.46
C ILE A 219 -1.89 -11.61 8.81
N SER A 220 -2.27 -11.83 10.07
CA SER A 220 -3.56 -11.39 10.60
C SER A 220 -3.36 -10.20 11.54
N ARG A 221 -4.20 -9.17 11.38
CA ARG A 221 -4.16 -7.93 12.16
C ARG A 221 -5.44 -7.87 13.01
N ILE A 222 -5.32 -8.09 14.31
CA ILE A 222 -6.43 -8.15 15.25
C ILE A 222 -6.64 -6.76 15.82
N PRO A 223 -7.84 -6.15 15.66
CA PRO A 223 -8.14 -4.84 16.25
C PRO A 223 -8.00 -4.84 17.76
N LYS A 224 -7.75 -3.68 18.34
CA LYS A 224 -7.88 -3.50 19.80
C LYS A 224 -9.33 -3.80 20.23
N LYS A 225 -9.50 -4.28 21.47
CA LYS A 225 -10.83 -4.52 22.05
C LYS A 225 -11.71 -3.27 21.92
N GLY A 226 -12.92 -3.44 21.42
CA GLY A 226 -13.86 -2.34 21.16
C GLY A 226 -13.64 -1.58 19.85
N SER A 227 -12.58 -1.87 19.07
CA SER A 227 -12.33 -1.29 17.76
C SER A 227 -12.70 -2.27 16.63
N PHE A 228 -13.03 -1.72 15.47
CA PHE A 228 -13.14 -2.46 14.20
C PHE A 228 -12.05 -2.07 13.19
N LEU A 229 -11.07 -1.26 13.61
CA LEU A 229 -9.94 -0.85 12.78
C LEU A 229 -8.75 -1.75 13.05
N SER A 230 -8.37 -2.54 12.06
CA SER A 230 -7.28 -3.53 12.12
C SER A 230 -5.93 -3.01 11.60
N ASN A 231 -5.82 -1.71 11.31
CA ASN A 231 -4.57 -1.12 10.84
C ASN A 231 -3.49 -1.13 11.94
N MET A 232 -2.27 -1.52 11.59
CA MET A 232 -1.13 -1.52 12.52
C MET A 232 -0.88 -0.13 13.13
N SER A 233 -1.04 0.94 12.33
CA SER A 233 -0.96 2.34 12.80
C SER A 233 -2.02 2.72 13.84
N LYS A 234 -3.10 1.95 13.95
CA LYS A 234 -4.14 2.08 14.98
C LYS A 234 -3.92 1.13 16.16
N GLY A 235 -2.77 0.46 16.20
CA GLY A 235 -2.35 -0.41 17.29
C GLY A 235 -2.98 -1.82 17.27
N ALA A 236 -3.33 -2.33 16.10
CA ALA A 236 -3.73 -3.72 15.95
C ALA A 236 -2.59 -4.66 16.31
N LYS A 237 -2.92 -5.76 17.00
CA LYS A 237 -1.99 -6.86 17.26
C LYS A 237 -1.82 -7.68 15.99
N VAL A 238 -0.58 -7.96 15.60
CA VAL A 238 -0.29 -8.77 14.42
C VAL A 238 0.12 -10.18 14.86
N ILE A 239 -0.43 -11.19 14.19
CA ILE A 239 -0.11 -12.59 14.44
C ILE A 239 0.15 -13.33 13.12
N ASN A 240 0.87 -14.43 13.21
CA ASN A 240 1.06 -15.35 12.09
C ASN A 240 -0.27 -16.05 11.77
N THR A 241 -0.52 -16.34 10.50
CA THR A 241 -1.74 -17.00 10.05
C THR A 241 -1.53 -17.75 8.74
N LYS A 242 -2.56 -18.48 8.31
CA LYS A 242 -2.59 -19.17 7.01
C LYS A 242 -3.82 -18.76 6.22
N LEU A 243 -3.71 -18.81 4.90
CA LEU A 243 -4.88 -18.63 4.02
C LEU A 243 -5.73 -19.89 4.01
N THR A 244 -7.05 -19.69 4.04
CA THR A 244 -8.00 -20.75 3.68
C THR A 244 -7.87 -21.09 2.20
N LYS A 245 -8.45 -22.20 1.76
CA LYS A 245 -8.51 -22.57 0.33
C LYS A 245 -9.18 -21.48 -0.52
N VAL A 246 -10.27 -20.90 -0.02
CA VAL A 246 -11.03 -19.84 -0.68
C VAL A 246 -10.21 -18.55 -0.79
N GLU A 247 -9.61 -18.08 0.31
CA GLU A 247 -8.77 -16.88 0.31
C GLU A 247 -7.58 -17.02 -0.65
N ARG A 248 -6.97 -18.21 -0.71
CA ARG A 248 -5.86 -18.51 -1.62
C ARG A 248 -6.31 -18.44 -3.08
N GLN A 249 -7.46 -19.01 -3.41
CA GLN A 249 -8.02 -18.98 -4.79
C GLN A 249 -8.30 -17.55 -5.22
N ILE A 250 -8.97 -16.75 -4.38
CA ILE A 250 -9.26 -15.35 -4.67
C ILE A 250 -7.97 -14.55 -4.80
N SER A 251 -7.02 -14.73 -3.88
CA SER A 251 -5.74 -14.02 -3.91
C SER A 251 -4.93 -14.34 -5.18
N ASN A 252 -4.92 -15.59 -5.64
CA ASN A 252 -4.24 -15.97 -6.89
C ASN A 252 -4.88 -15.32 -8.11
N LEU A 253 -6.23 -15.22 -8.14
CA LEU A 253 -6.95 -14.54 -9.21
C LEU A 253 -6.55 -13.06 -9.27
N ILE A 254 -6.61 -12.37 -8.11
CA ILE A 254 -6.25 -10.95 -8.00
C ILE A 254 -4.76 -10.74 -8.33
N ALA A 255 -3.87 -11.61 -7.85
CA ALA A 255 -2.44 -11.49 -8.10
C ALA A 255 -2.10 -11.61 -9.61
N LYS A 256 -2.77 -12.52 -10.33
CA LYS A 256 -2.63 -12.64 -11.80
C LYS A 256 -3.11 -11.37 -12.50
N ASP A 257 -4.22 -10.79 -12.08
CA ASP A 257 -4.77 -9.56 -12.64
C ASP A 257 -3.86 -8.37 -12.38
N LEU A 258 -3.39 -8.20 -11.15
CA LEU A 258 -2.40 -7.17 -10.78
C LEU A 258 -1.10 -7.25 -11.59
N LYS A 259 -0.65 -8.47 -11.92
CA LYS A 259 0.53 -8.65 -12.76
C LYS A 259 0.30 -8.14 -14.19
N LYS A 260 -0.88 -8.36 -14.77
CA LYS A 260 -1.25 -7.82 -16.08
C LYS A 260 -1.28 -6.28 -16.07
N GLU A 261 -1.67 -5.70 -14.96
CA GLU A 261 -1.66 -4.25 -14.72
C GLU A 261 -0.28 -3.71 -14.31
N ASN A 262 0.81 -4.46 -14.48
CA ASN A 262 2.18 -4.07 -14.10
C ASN A 262 2.35 -3.70 -12.62
N ILE A 263 1.51 -4.22 -11.73
CA ILE A 263 1.69 -4.09 -10.28
C ILE A 263 2.58 -5.23 -9.79
N PHE A 264 3.78 -4.86 -9.37
CA PHE A 264 4.78 -5.81 -8.90
C PHE A 264 4.59 -6.17 -7.43
N PHE A 265 4.22 -5.19 -6.58
CA PHE A 265 4.08 -5.39 -5.14
C PHE A 265 2.74 -4.87 -4.64
N ALA A 266 1.97 -5.73 -3.99
CA ALA A 266 0.65 -5.40 -3.46
C ALA A 266 0.33 -6.11 -2.15
N GLY A 267 -0.67 -5.57 -1.42
CA GLY A 267 -1.31 -6.20 -0.28
C GLY A 267 -2.80 -6.38 -0.52
N ILE A 268 -3.33 -7.58 -0.28
CA ILE A 268 -4.76 -7.88 -0.42
C ILE A 268 -5.33 -8.17 0.96
N ASP A 269 -6.44 -7.50 1.32
CA ASP A 269 -7.01 -7.60 2.66
C ASP A 269 -8.33 -8.38 2.68
N PHE A 270 -8.42 -9.36 3.60
CA PHE A 270 -9.60 -10.23 3.79
C PHE A 270 -10.15 -10.13 5.21
N ILE A 271 -11.48 -10.18 5.34
CA ILE A 271 -12.19 -10.40 6.59
C ILE A 271 -13.11 -11.60 6.37
N ASP A 272 -13.00 -12.63 7.22
CA ASP A 272 -13.89 -13.82 7.16
C ASP A 272 -14.04 -14.38 5.73
N GLN A 273 -12.92 -14.62 5.05
CA GLN A 273 -12.84 -15.15 3.68
C GLN A 273 -13.45 -14.22 2.60
N LYS A 274 -13.88 -13.01 2.96
CA LYS A 274 -14.39 -12.00 2.03
C LYS A 274 -13.31 -10.95 1.77
N LEU A 275 -13.14 -10.58 0.50
CA LEU A 275 -12.30 -9.46 0.11
C LEU A 275 -12.82 -8.18 0.78
N ASN A 276 -12.00 -7.54 1.59
CA ASN A 276 -12.41 -6.35 2.36
C ASN A 276 -12.58 -5.08 1.50
N GLY A 277 -12.19 -5.16 0.22
CA GLY A 277 -12.25 -4.03 -0.68
C GLY A 277 -11.00 -3.16 -0.67
N ASP A 278 -9.93 -3.59 0.00
CA ASP A 278 -8.62 -2.93 0.00
C ASP A 278 -7.60 -3.80 -0.74
N ILE A 279 -7.17 -3.34 -1.94
CA ILE A 279 -6.08 -3.91 -2.72
C ILE A 279 -4.99 -2.85 -2.77
N ASN A 280 -4.05 -2.93 -1.81
CA ASN A 280 -3.06 -1.90 -1.55
C ASN A 280 -1.91 -2.00 -2.57
N VAL A 281 -1.78 -1.01 -3.46
CA VAL A 281 -0.78 -0.98 -4.54
C VAL A 281 0.19 0.20 -4.45
N THR A 282 -0.12 1.24 -3.66
CA THR A 282 0.72 2.43 -3.51
C THR A 282 1.96 2.15 -2.66
N SER A 283 1.76 1.90 -1.37
CA SER A 283 2.85 1.62 -0.42
C SER A 283 2.49 0.49 0.54
N PRO A 284 2.29 -0.77 0.06
CA PRO A 284 1.93 -1.87 0.94
C PRO A 284 2.99 -2.08 2.02
N THR A 285 2.53 -2.29 3.27
CA THR A 285 3.36 -2.44 4.47
C THR A 285 3.14 -3.78 5.15
N GLY A 286 4.06 -4.17 6.05
CA GLY A 286 3.92 -5.34 6.91
C GLY A 286 4.91 -6.48 6.64
N ILE A 287 5.77 -6.40 5.60
CA ILE A 287 6.72 -7.49 5.32
C ILE A 287 7.82 -7.62 6.39
N LYS A 288 8.19 -6.53 7.09
CA LYS A 288 9.11 -6.60 8.23
C LYS A 288 8.44 -7.32 9.39
N THR A 289 7.20 -6.96 9.72
CA THR A 289 6.41 -7.65 10.75
C THR A 289 6.19 -9.13 10.40
N TYR A 290 5.94 -9.46 9.13
CA TYR A 290 5.87 -10.84 8.68
C TYR A 290 7.19 -11.60 8.90
N TYR A 291 8.32 -10.94 8.63
CA TYR A 291 9.65 -11.53 8.91
C TYR A 291 9.82 -11.83 10.39
N ASP A 292 9.48 -10.89 11.27
CA ASP A 292 9.61 -11.08 12.71
C ASP A 292 8.76 -12.25 13.25
N LEU A 293 7.57 -12.46 12.66
CA LEU A 293 6.66 -13.52 13.07
C LEU A 293 6.96 -14.88 12.45
N SER A 294 7.56 -14.92 11.27
CA SER A 294 7.69 -16.18 10.49
C SER A 294 9.11 -16.60 10.18
N GLY A 295 10.10 -15.73 10.40
CA GLY A 295 11.48 -15.93 9.96
C GLY A 295 11.69 -15.83 8.43
N LYS A 296 10.62 -15.65 7.64
CA LYS A 296 10.69 -15.63 6.17
C LYS A 296 10.89 -14.20 5.64
N ASN A 297 12.05 -13.96 5.05
CA ASN A 297 12.43 -12.63 4.54
C ASN A 297 11.84 -12.34 3.16
N LEU A 298 10.70 -11.62 3.12
CA LEU A 298 10.07 -11.22 1.86
C LEU A 298 10.82 -10.08 1.14
N ALA A 299 11.72 -9.37 1.81
CA ALA A 299 12.57 -8.40 1.12
C ALA A 299 13.60 -9.12 0.22
N LYS A 300 14.18 -10.25 0.67
CA LYS A 300 14.99 -11.13 -0.20
C LYS A 300 14.20 -11.61 -1.40
N THR A 301 12.96 -12.05 -1.16
CA THR A 301 12.06 -12.51 -2.22
C THR A 301 11.74 -11.39 -3.21
N PHE A 302 11.43 -10.19 -2.73
CA PHE A 302 11.15 -9.01 -3.56
C PHE A 302 12.30 -8.72 -4.52
N TRP A 303 13.52 -8.66 -4.02
CA TRP A 303 14.70 -8.37 -4.85
C TRP A 303 15.07 -9.53 -5.78
N LYS A 304 14.83 -10.78 -5.37
CA LYS A 304 15.01 -11.96 -6.23
C LYS A 304 14.03 -11.94 -7.41
N GLU A 305 12.74 -11.72 -7.14
CA GLU A 305 11.70 -11.63 -8.20
C GLU A 305 11.91 -10.42 -9.12
N LEU A 306 12.56 -9.36 -8.63
CA LEU A 306 12.93 -8.17 -9.42
C LEU A 306 14.22 -8.38 -10.23
N LYS A 307 14.93 -9.48 -10.04
CA LYS A 307 16.23 -9.81 -10.66
C LYS A 307 17.32 -8.76 -10.31
N ALA A 308 17.39 -8.36 -9.05
CA ALA A 308 18.36 -7.41 -8.50
C ALA A 308 19.64 -8.09 -7.97
#